data_bb456cfda23cb890b611da9e474d56eb
#
_entry.id   bb456cfda23cb890b611da9e474d56eb
#
_cell.length_a   1.000
_cell.length_b   1.000
_cell.length_c   1.000
_cell.angle_alpha   90.00
_cell.angle_beta   90.00
_cell.angle_gamma   90.00
#
_symmetry.space_group_name_H-M   'P 1'
#
loop_
_entity.id
_entity.type
_entity.pdbx_description
1 polymer ?
#
loop_
_entity_poly.entity_id
_entity_poly.type
_entity_poly.pdbx_seq_one_letter_code
_entity_poly.pdbx_strand_id
1 'polypeptide(L)'
;MSILRWLPPLILALSLLLSGSSCAREESEGLQAKSTSASSQQQEQLQVKGLGFNDALAKARSEDKPIFVEFYTDWCPYCKKFQRETIRNQKVAAMLAENFAYVRFNAEDSKNRVKFDGKSYSNVELTQVFGITSYPSLVFLDSKSQPITMLSGFVPPDQFAIILDYIQQKCYETQISFNDFAKKGTCD
;
A
#
# COMPACT_ATOMS: atom_id res chain seq x y z
N MET A 1 0.45 -34.80 39.23
CA MET A 1 0.24 -36.23 38.92
C MET A 1 0.47 -36.41 37.45
N SER A 2 1.58 -37.07 37.17
CA SER A 2 1.95 -38.13 36.24
C SER A 2 2.13 -37.69 34.80
N ILE A 3 3.39 -37.40 34.34
CA ILE A 3 4.51 -38.32 33.94
C ILE A 3 4.09 -39.30 32.82
N LEU A 4 4.79 -39.16 31.67
CA LEU A 4 5.36 -40.24 30.87
C LEU A 4 5.77 -39.64 29.50
N ARG A 5 6.97 -39.25 29.18
CA ARG A 5 8.26 -39.93 28.99
C ARG A 5 8.15 -41.14 28.02
N TRP A 6 8.60 -40.91 26.74
CA TRP A 6 9.08 -41.99 25.88
C TRP A 6 10.20 -41.52 24.93
N LEU A 7 11.40 -42.08 25.13
CA LEU A 7 12.58 -42.20 24.29
C LEU A 7 12.99 -43.69 24.37
N PRO A 8 13.94 -44.22 23.59
CA PRO A 8 14.29 -44.24 22.17
C PRO A 8 14.28 -45.70 21.62
N PRO A 9 14.98 -46.15 20.56
CA PRO A 9 16.42 -46.48 20.61
C PRO A 9 17.24 -46.21 19.34
N LEU A 10 18.55 -46.09 19.60
CA LEU A 10 19.69 -46.22 18.71
C LEU A 10 19.70 -47.58 17.92
N ILE A 11 20.11 -47.53 16.65
CA ILE A 11 20.75 -48.67 15.99
C ILE A 11 22.03 -48.21 15.31
N LEU A 12 23.13 -48.74 15.81
CA LEU A 12 24.49 -48.79 15.29
C LEU A 12 24.61 -49.98 14.30
N ALA A 13 25.29 -49.78 13.18
CA ALA A 13 26.08 -50.79 12.46
C ALA A 13 26.80 -50.05 11.33
N LEU A 14 28.06 -49.80 11.29
CA LEU A 14 29.28 -50.60 11.27
C LEU A 14 29.58 -51.30 9.91
N SER A 15 30.76 -50.88 9.34
CA SER A 15 31.62 -51.64 8.42
C SER A 15 31.33 -51.55 6.92
N LEU A 16 32.27 -51.47 5.98
CA LEU A 16 33.69 -51.77 5.89
C LEU A 16 34.25 -51.18 4.59
N LEU A 17 35.50 -50.84 4.65
CA LEU A 17 36.53 -50.56 3.68
C LEU A 17 36.44 -51.32 2.36
N LEU A 18 36.78 -50.67 1.23
CA LEU A 18 37.67 -51.26 0.23
C LEU A 18 38.34 -50.17 -0.60
N SER A 19 39.65 -50.27 -0.63
CA SER A 19 40.63 -49.48 -1.34
C SER A 19 40.60 -49.67 -2.86
N GLY A 20 40.93 -48.65 -3.59
CA GLY A 20 41.18 -48.76 -5.02
C GLY A 20 41.91 -47.55 -5.54
N SER A 21 43.23 -47.72 -5.74
CA SER A 21 44.21 -46.74 -6.20
C SER A 21 44.09 -46.37 -7.68
N SER A 22 44.67 -45.21 -8.00
CA SER A 22 45.38 -44.78 -9.24
C SER A 22 44.54 -44.31 -10.43
N CYS A 23 44.65 -43.09 -10.85
CA CYS A 23 45.69 -42.56 -11.75
C CYS A 23 45.47 -41.06 -11.93
N ALA A 24 46.58 -40.37 -11.86
CA ALA A 24 46.70 -38.95 -12.19
C ALA A 24 46.39 -38.70 -13.66
N ARG A 25 45.69 -37.60 -13.94
CA ARG A 25 45.89 -36.80 -15.14
C ARG A 25 45.53 -35.36 -14.80
N GLU A 26 46.55 -34.54 -14.73
CA GLU A 26 46.44 -33.10 -14.81
C GLU A 26 45.89 -32.73 -16.18
N GLU A 27 44.83 -31.93 -16.17
CA GLU A 27 44.66 -30.91 -17.22
C GLU A 27 43.92 -29.73 -16.60
N SER A 28 44.58 -28.64 -16.74
CA SER A 28 44.26 -27.28 -16.33
C SER A 28 43.01 -26.72 -16.98
N GLU A 29 42.56 -25.62 -16.39
CA GLU A 29 41.73 -24.57 -16.95
C GLU A 29 40.23 -24.70 -16.79
N GLY A 30 39.70 -23.73 -16.10
CA GLY A 30 38.30 -23.40 -16.09
C GLY A 30 37.79 -22.91 -14.75
N LEU A 31 38.39 -21.85 -14.17
CA LEU A 31 37.71 -21.04 -13.19
C LEU A 31 36.49 -20.36 -13.87
N GLN A 32 35.46 -21.13 -14.06
CA GLN A 32 34.15 -20.54 -14.26
C GLN A 32 33.65 -20.10 -12.91
N ALA A 33 33.84 -18.79 -12.65
CA ALA A 33 33.15 -18.06 -11.65
C ALA A 33 31.65 -18.25 -11.90
N LYS A 34 31.05 -19.15 -11.14
CA LYS A 34 29.60 -19.29 -11.02
C LYS A 34 29.12 -18.03 -10.32
N SER A 35 28.98 -16.97 -11.13
CA SER A 35 28.27 -15.77 -10.70
C SER A 35 26.91 -16.18 -10.24
N THR A 36 26.75 -16.20 -8.95
CA THR A 36 25.50 -16.33 -8.23
C THR A 36 24.62 -15.17 -8.64
N SER A 37 23.81 -15.36 -9.67
CA SER A 37 22.68 -14.50 -9.98
C SER A 37 21.56 -14.80 -8.97
N ALA A 38 21.83 -14.48 -7.73
CA ALA A 38 20.86 -14.48 -6.66
C ALA A 38 20.54 -13.02 -6.35
N SER A 39 19.52 -12.50 -6.97
CA SER A 39 18.58 -11.53 -6.43
C SER A 39 17.87 -10.70 -7.49
N SER A 40 17.27 -11.36 -8.47
CA SER A 40 16.01 -10.83 -9.02
C SER A 40 14.87 -11.36 -8.15
N GLN A 41 14.91 -11.05 -6.86
CA GLN A 41 13.73 -11.18 -6.01
C GLN A 41 12.73 -10.21 -6.59
N GLN A 42 11.69 -10.81 -7.19
CA GLN A 42 10.45 -10.17 -7.57
C GLN A 42 10.07 -9.19 -6.48
N GLN A 43 10.29 -7.90 -6.74
CA GLN A 43 9.60 -6.85 -6.02
C GLN A 43 8.13 -7.00 -6.41
N GLU A 44 7.42 -7.80 -5.65
CA GLU A 44 5.97 -7.84 -5.68
C GLU A 44 5.51 -6.41 -5.39
N GLN A 45 5.17 -5.70 -6.46
CA GLN A 45 4.70 -4.34 -6.36
C GLN A 45 3.42 -4.39 -5.53
N LEU A 46 3.48 -3.86 -4.32
CA LEU A 46 2.34 -3.74 -3.44
C LEU A 46 1.27 -2.91 -4.17
N GLN A 47 0.29 -3.59 -4.74
CA GLN A 47 -0.83 -2.93 -5.40
C GLN A 47 -1.90 -2.66 -4.36
N VAL A 48 -1.95 -1.43 -3.87
CA VAL A 48 -3.08 -1.02 -3.04
C VAL A 48 -4.34 -0.96 -3.90
N LYS A 49 -5.31 -1.80 -3.58
CA LYS A 49 -6.62 -1.82 -4.23
C LYS A 49 -7.59 -0.93 -3.46
N GLY A 50 -8.25 -0.01 -4.15
CA GLY A 50 -9.31 0.80 -3.55
C GLY A 50 -10.48 -0.06 -3.07
N LEU A 51 -11.04 0.32 -1.92
CA LEU A 51 -12.25 -0.26 -1.34
C LEU A 51 -13.50 0.29 -2.04
N GLY A 52 -14.63 -0.38 -1.86
CA GLY A 52 -15.95 0.22 -2.10
C GLY A 52 -16.15 1.41 -1.15
N PHE A 53 -16.87 2.44 -1.61
CA PHE A 53 -17.03 3.67 -0.82
C PHE A 53 -17.62 3.41 0.57
N ASN A 54 -18.70 2.62 0.65
CA ASN A 54 -19.33 2.31 1.94
C ASN A 54 -18.48 1.37 2.82
N ASP A 55 -17.71 0.47 2.23
CA ASP A 55 -16.78 -0.39 2.96
C ASP A 55 -15.65 0.44 3.56
N ALA A 56 -15.17 1.43 2.83
CA ALA A 56 -14.15 2.37 3.32
C ALA A 56 -14.67 3.20 4.50
N LEU A 57 -15.92 3.70 4.44
CA LEU A 57 -16.54 4.40 5.56
C LEU A 57 -16.66 3.50 6.81
N ALA A 58 -17.05 2.24 6.62
CA ALA A 58 -17.14 1.28 7.73
C ALA A 58 -15.77 0.97 8.33
N LYS A 59 -14.77 0.69 7.47
CA LYS A 59 -13.38 0.43 7.88
C LYS A 59 -12.79 1.62 8.64
N ALA A 60 -12.94 2.83 8.10
CA ALA A 60 -12.42 4.04 8.71
C ALA A 60 -12.95 4.23 10.14
N ARG A 61 -14.26 4.01 10.35
CA ARG A 61 -14.87 4.12 11.68
C ARG A 61 -14.37 3.05 12.66
N SER A 62 -14.23 1.80 12.20
CA SER A 62 -13.82 0.69 13.08
C SER A 62 -12.34 0.74 13.45
N GLU A 63 -11.48 1.29 12.59
CA GLU A 63 -10.04 1.33 12.77
C GLU A 63 -9.49 2.74 13.11
N ASP A 64 -10.37 3.75 13.27
CA ASP A 64 -10.05 5.19 13.44
C ASP A 64 -9.05 5.72 12.40
N LYS A 65 -9.22 5.29 11.14
CA LYS A 65 -8.35 5.67 10.02
C LYS A 65 -8.96 6.79 9.19
N PRO A 66 -8.17 7.72 8.65
CA PRO A 66 -8.65 8.66 7.65
C PRO A 66 -9.03 7.94 6.36
N ILE A 67 -9.93 8.56 5.61
CA ILE A 67 -10.39 8.08 4.31
C ILE A 67 -9.72 8.92 3.24
N PHE A 68 -9.15 8.26 2.24
CA PHE A 68 -8.66 8.91 1.03
C PHE A 68 -9.55 8.49 -0.15
N VAL A 69 -10.19 9.45 -0.81
CA VAL A 69 -11.03 9.24 -1.99
C VAL A 69 -10.38 9.91 -3.20
N GLU A 70 -9.99 9.12 -4.19
CA GLU A 70 -9.56 9.58 -5.50
C GLU A 70 -10.76 9.62 -6.43
N PHE A 71 -11.28 10.81 -6.73
CA PHE A 71 -12.27 11.00 -7.79
C PHE A 71 -11.58 11.01 -9.15
N TYR A 72 -12.00 10.12 -10.04
CA TYR A 72 -11.43 9.96 -11.38
C TYR A 72 -12.49 9.76 -12.43
N THR A 73 -12.08 9.87 -13.71
CA THR A 73 -12.85 9.43 -14.87
C THR A 73 -11.99 8.54 -15.76
N ASP A 74 -12.60 7.68 -16.59
CA ASP A 74 -11.86 6.72 -17.41
C ASP A 74 -11.05 7.38 -18.54
N TRP A 75 -11.48 8.52 -19.01
CA TRP A 75 -10.79 9.30 -20.04
C TRP A 75 -9.66 10.20 -19.51
N CYS A 76 -9.55 10.41 -18.20
CA CYS A 76 -8.63 11.36 -17.58
C CYS A 76 -7.15 10.90 -17.65
N PRO A 77 -6.27 11.55 -18.41
CA PRO A 77 -4.87 11.14 -18.53
C PRO A 77 -4.06 11.38 -17.26
N TYR A 78 -4.35 12.46 -16.54
CA TYR A 78 -3.70 12.77 -15.25
C TYR A 78 -4.10 11.81 -14.14
N CYS A 79 -5.32 11.24 -14.16
CA CYS A 79 -5.73 10.18 -13.26
C CYS A 79 -4.94 8.90 -13.52
N LYS A 80 -4.76 8.53 -14.79
CA LYS A 80 -3.93 7.39 -15.19
C LYS A 80 -2.46 7.60 -14.77
N LYS A 81 -1.95 8.84 -14.92
CA LYS A 81 -0.61 9.22 -14.46
C LYS A 81 -0.50 9.10 -12.93
N PHE A 82 -1.45 9.62 -12.19
CA PHE A 82 -1.48 9.55 -10.72
C PHE A 82 -1.47 8.11 -10.22
N GLN A 83 -2.30 7.24 -10.80
CA GLN A 83 -2.29 5.81 -10.48
C GLN A 83 -0.94 5.15 -10.76
N ARG A 84 -0.33 5.43 -11.93
CA ARG A 84 0.92 4.79 -12.34
C ARG A 84 2.13 5.26 -11.53
N GLU A 85 2.23 6.55 -11.29
CA GLU A 85 3.43 7.18 -10.73
C GLU A 85 3.34 7.39 -9.23
N THR A 86 2.16 7.73 -8.70
CA THR A 86 1.99 8.05 -7.28
C THR A 86 1.41 6.90 -6.48
N ILE A 87 0.25 6.38 -6.87
CA ILE A 87 -0.41 5.31 -6.08
C ILE A 87 0.41 4.01 -6.07
N ARG A 88 1.07 3.68 -7.20
CA ARG A 88 1.93 2.50 -7.29
C ARG A 88 3.36 2.72 -6.76
N ASN A 89 3.70 3.91 -6.32
CA ASN A 89 4.96 4.12 -5.61
C ASN A 89 4.96 3.29 -4.33
N GLN A 90 6.03 2.54 -4.08
CA GLN A 90 6.11 1.57 -2.98
C GLN A 90 5.81 2.20 -1.61
N LYS A 91 6.39 3.38 -1.33
CA LYS A 91 6.17 4.11 -0.07
C LYS A 91 4.71 4.53 0.06
N VAL A 92 4.15 5.15 -0.98
CA VAL A 92 2.74 5.61 -1.00
C VAL A 92 1.78 4.44 -0.86
N ALA A 93 2.01 3.35 -1.60
CA ALA A 93 1.16 2.15 -1.54
C ALA A 93 1.16 1.54 -0.14
N ALA A 94 2.33 1.45 0.52
CA ALA A 94 2.44 0.96 1.89
C ALA A 94 1.68 1.86 2.87
N MET A 95 1.87 3.19 2.81
CA MET A 95 1.17 4.14 3.67
C MET A 95 -0.34 4.06 3.50
N LEU A 96 -0.83 3.98 2.27
CA LEU A 96 -2.27 3.85 1.98
C LEU A 96 -2.85 2.53 2.51
N ALA A 97 -2.15 1.41 2.31
CA ALA A 97 -2.61 0.10 2.77
C ALA A 97 -2.68 0.01 4.29
N GLU A 98 -1.72 0.61 4.98
CA GLU A 98 -1.60 0.54 6.43
C GLU A 98 -2.48 1.56 7.16
N ASN A 99 -2.52 2.81 6.68
CA ASN A 99 -3.01 3.92 7.48
C ASN A 99 -4.29 4.58 6.95
N PHE A 100 -4.80 4.17 5.77
CA PHE A 100 -5.96 4.80 5.15
C PHE A 100 -7.02 3.79 4.72
N ALA A 101 -8.27 4.22 4.72
CA ALA A 101 -9.32 3.59 3.93
C ALA A 101 -9.33 4.24 2.54
N TYR A 102 -8.63 3.62 1.58
CA TYR A 102 -8.49 4.16 0.23
C TYR A 102 -9.66 3.78 -0.68
N VAL A 103 -10.21 4.75 -1.37
CA VAL A 103 -11.29 4.61 -2.36
C VAL A 103 -10.86 5.18 -3.70
N ARG A 104 -11.02 4.40 -4.76
CA ARG A 104 -10.93 4.89 -6.12
C ARG A 104 -12.34 5.03 -6.67
N PHE A 105 -12.82 6.27 -6.85
CA PHE A 105 -14.21 6.61 -7.09
C PHE A 105 -14.41 7.13 -8.51
N ASN A 106 -15.09 6.35 -9.37
CA ASN A 106 -15.43 6.81 -10.71
C ASN A 106 -16.54 7.85 -10.63
N ALA A 107 -16.21 9.10 -10.95
CA ALA A 107 -17.10 10.24 -10.83
C ALA A 107 -18.28 10.22 -11.80
N GLU A 108 -18.18 9.42 -12.89
CA GLU A 108 -19.18 9.36 -13.95
C GLU A 108 -20.09 8.12 -13.90
N ASP A 109 -19.88 7.23 -12.92
CA ASP A 109 -20.75 6.06 -12.76
C ASP A 109 -22.12 6.46 -12.20
N SER A 110 -23.10 6.60 -13.09
CA SER A 110 -24.48 6.93 -12.72
C SER A 110 -25.27 5.74 -12.17
N LYS A 111 -24.76 4.51 -12.33
CA LYS A 111 -25.48 3.27 -11.94
C LYS A 111 -25.13 2.85 -10.51
N ASN A 112 -23.88 3.04 -10.11
CA ASN A 112 -23.45 2.72 -8.75
C ASN A 112 -24.12 3.66 -7.74
N ARG A 113 -24.55 3.10 -6.62
CA ARG A 113 -25.18 3.87 -5.54
C ARG A 113 -24.42 3.67 -4.25
N VAL A 114 -24.14 4.76 -3.58
CA VAL A 114 -23.43 4.81 -2.29
C VAL A 114 -24.26 5.57 -1.25
N LYS A 115 -24.02 5.28 0.01
CA LYS A 115 -24.63 6.00 1.14
C LYS A 115 -23.60 6.94 1.74
N PHE A 116 -23.96 8.21 1.90
CA PHE A 116 -23.16 9.21 2.56
C PHE A 116 -24.05 10.16 3.34
N ASP A 117 -23.72 10.45 4.59
CA ASP A 117 -24.51 11.30 5.51
C ASP A 117 -26.00 10.94 5.53
N GLY A 118 -26.28 9.65 5.65
CA GLY A 118 -27.66 9.11 5.75
C GLY A 118 -28.46 9.11 4.44
N LYS A 119 -27.93 9.64 3.34
CA LYS A 119 -28.57 9.73 2.03
C LYS A 119 -27.94 8.77 1.03
N SER A 120 -28.70 8.40 0.00
CA SER A 120 -28.22 7.56 -1.11
C SER A 120 -27.99 8.41 -2.34
N TYR A 121 -26.78 8.30 -2.91
CA TYR A 121 -26.35 9.03 -4.09
C TYR A 121 -25.84 8.07 -5.18
N SER A 122 -26.02 8.43 -6.46
CA SER A 122 -25.17 7.90 -7.51
C SER A 122 -23.77 8.50 -7.37
N ASN A 123 -22.77 7.91 -8.04
CA ASN A 123 -21.44 8.50 -8.02
C ASN A 123 -21.42 9.92 -8.59
N VAL A 124 -22.19 10.16 -9.65
CA VAL A 124 -22.33 11.51 -10.26
C VAL A 124 -22.89 12.51 -9.24
N GLU A 125 -23.97 12.15 -8.55
CA GLU A 125 -24.58 13.01 -7.52
C GLU A 125 -23.60 13.27 -6.36
N LEU A 126 -22.89 12.23 -5.88
CA LEU A 126 -21.92 12.41 -4.79
C LEU A 126 -20.73 13.28 -5.22
N THR A 127 -20.29 13.14 -6.47
CA THR A 127 -19.25 14.02 -7.05
C THR A 127 -19.66 15.49 -7.01
N GLN A 128 -20.93 15.80 -7.28
CA GLN A 128 -21.49 17.15 -7.17
C GLN A 128 -21.57 17.62 -5.71
N VAL A 129 -21.98 16.74 -4.79
CA VAL A 129 -22.00 17.05 -3.34
C VAL A 129 -20.63 17.44 -2.82
N PHE A 130 -19.56 16.79 -3.28
CA PHE A 130 -18.19 17.15 -2.94
C PHE A 130 -17.66 18.37 -3.73
N GLY A 131 -18.42 18.94 -4.65
CA GLY A 131 -18.02 20.10 -5.45
C GLY A 131 -16.85 19.80 -6.41
N ILE A 132 -16.71 18.56 -6.86
CA ILE A 132 -15.62 18.15 -7.76
C ILE A 132 -15.87 18.69 -9.16
N THR A 133 -14.91 19.46 -9.66
CA THR A 133 -14.96 20.10 -11.01
C THR A 133 -13.78 19.74 -11.90
N SER A 134 -12.80 19.02 -11.39
CA SER A 134 -11.59 18.61 -12.13
C SER A 134 -11.08 17.26 -11.66
N TYR A 135 -10.26 16.59 -12.49
CA TYR A 135 -9.75 15.23 -12.21
C TYR A 135 -8.24 15.12 -12.45
N PRO A 136 -7.54 14.31 -11.60
CA PRO A 136 -8.07 13.69 -10.39
C PRO A 136 -8.38 14.75 -9.32
N SER A 137 -9.38 14.49 -8.48
CA SER A 137 -9.57 15.22 -7.22
C SER A 137 -9.35 14.26 -6.05
N LEU A 138 -8.55 14.69 -5.11
CA LEU A 138 -8.05 13.92 -3.98
C LEU A 138 -8.70 14.45 -2.71
N VAL A 139 -9.70 13.74 -2.20
CA VAL A 139 -10.47 14.15 -1.04
C VAL A 139 -10.03 13.34 0.18
N PHE A 140 -9.76 14.03 1.28
CA PHE A 140 -9.45 13.41 2.56
C PHE A 140 -10.55 13.70 3.56
N LEU A 141 -11.02 12.63 4.22
CA LEU A 141 -12.02 12.71 5.28
C LEU A 141 -11.44 12.08 6.55
N ASP A 142 -11.91 12.50 7.70
CA ASP A 142 -11.59 11.83 8.97
C ASP A 142 -12.34 10.48 9.12
N SER A 143 -12.11 9.76 10.20
CA SER A 143 -12.76 8.49 10.50
C SER A 143 -14.27 8.60 10.70
N LYS A 144 -14.80 9.82 10.93
CA LYS A 144 -16.23 10.14 11.07
C LYS A 144 -16.81 10.68 9.76
N SER A 145 -16.04 10.65 8.68
CA SER A 145 -16.43 11.12 7.34
C SER A 145 -16.56 12.65 7.22
N GLN A 146 -15.94 13.42 8.13
CA GLN A 146 -15.87 14.87 8.02
C GLN A 146 -14.75 15.28 7.09
N PRO A 147 -14.93 16.29 6.23
CA PRO A 147 -13.90 16.76 5.32
C PRO A 147 -12.68 17.31 6.06
N ILE A 148 -11.48 16.84 5.70
CA ILE A 148 -10.20 17.39 6.16
C ILE A 148 -9.66 18.38 5.12
N THR A 149 -9.48 17.92 3.89
CA THR A 149 -8.96 18.73 2.78
C THR A 149 -9.26 18.11 1.43
N MET A 150 -9.15 18.90 0.39
CA MET A 150 -9.24 18.47 -1.01
C MET A 150 -8.13 19.10 -1.83
N LEU A 151 -7.54 18.30 -2.71
CA LEU A 151 -6.52 18.71 -3.68
C LEU A 151 -7.01 18.38 -5.08
N SER A 152 -6.67 19.20 -6.05
CA SER A 152 -7.02 18.98 -7.46
C SER A 152 -5.78 18.76 -8.30
N GLY A 153 -5.84 17.79 -9.22
CA GLY A 153 -4.78 17.50 -10.15
C GLY A 153 -3.76 16.46 -9.68
N PHE A 154 -2.74 16.28 -10.49
CA PHE A 154 -1.66 15.32 -10.24
C PHE A 154 -0.72 15.81 -9.12
N VAL A 155 -0.47 14.94 -8.16
CA VAL A 155 0.51 15.15 -7.08
C VAL A 155 1.61 14.09 -7.21
N PRO A 156 2.91 14.49 -7.27
CA PRO A 156 4.03 13.55 -7.33
C PRO A 156 4.15 12.70 -6.06
N PRO A 157 4.76 11.48 -6.13
CA PRO A 157 4.79 10.54 -5.02
C PRO A 157 5.43 11.09 -3.73
N ASP A 158 6.54 11.81 -3.83
CA ASP A 158 7.22 12.34 -2.65
C ASP A 158 6.38 13.40 -1.93
N GLN A 159 5.74 14.30 -2.68
CA GLN A 159 4.84 15.29 -2.12
C GLN A 159 3.58 14.63 -1.54
N PHE A 160 3.05 13.62 -2.22
CA PHE A 160 1.87 12.90 -1.77
C PHE A 160 2.14 12.14 -0.47
N ALA A 161 3.32 11.53 -0.33
CA ALA A 161 3.73 10.87 0.91
C ALA A 161 3.78 11.85 2.11
N ILE A 162 4.23 13.10 1.92
CA ILE A 162 4.22 14.13 2.97
C ILE A 162 2.77 14.50 3.36
N ILE A 163 1.86 14.59 2.38
CA ILE A 163 0.44 14.86 2.63
C ILE A 163 -0.19 13.71 3.43
N LEU A 164 0.06 12.46 3.05
CA LEU A 164 -0.41 11.29 3.78
C LEU A 164 0.09 11.29 5.22
N ASP A 165 1.36 11.61 5.41
CA ASP A 165 1.98 11.64 6.74
C ASP A 165 1.36 12.74 7.64
N TYR A 166 1.15 13.94 7.11
CA TYR A 166 0.45 15.03 7.79
C TYR A 166 -0.96 14.64 8.24
N ILE A 167 -1.71 13.95 7.38
CA ILE A 167 -3.08 13.55 7.67
C ILE A 167 -3.12 12.37 8.65
N GLN A 168 -2.25 11.39 8.48
CA GLN A 168 -2.13 10.23 9.36
C GLN A 168 -1.79 10.63 10.80
N GLN A 169 -0.87 11.58 10.98
CA GLN A 169 -0.50 12.12 12.29
C GLN A 169 -1.56 13.08 12.87
N LYS A 170 -2.67 13.33 12.14
CA LYS A 170 -3.73 14.26 12.52
C LYS A 170 -3.24 15.70 12.78
N CYS A 171 -2.17 16.11 12.08
CA CYS A 171 -1.61 17.45 12.25
C CYS A 171 -2.59 18.58 11.87
N TYR A 172 -3.62 18.27 11.07
CA TYR A 172 -4.71 19.18 10.76
C TYR A 172 -5.57 19.57 11.99
N GLU A 173 -5.49 18.82 13.09
CA GLU A 173 -6.15 19.14 14.36
C GLU A 173 -5.30 20.05 15.26
N THR A 174 -4.05 20.33 14.86
CA THR A 174 -3.09 21.14 15.61
C THR A 174 -2.96 22.56 15.02
N GLN A 175 -2.11 23.40 15.63
CA GLN A 175 -1.79 24.73 15.11
C GLN A 175 -0.69 24.70 14.01
N ILE A 176 -0.15 23.53 13.68
CA ILE A 176 0.93 23.36 12.70
C ILE A 176 0.36 23.45 11.28
N SER A 177 0.87 24.40 10.51
CA SER A 177 0.54 24.47 9.08
C SER A 177 1.16 23.32 8.30
N PHE A 178 0.54 22.94 7.16
CA PHE A 178 1.14 21.93 6.27
C PHE A 178 2.57 22.29 5.82
N ASN A 179 2.83 23.59 5.57
CA ASN A 179 4.14 24.06 5.16
C ASN A 179 5.20 23.89 6.26
N ASP A 180 4.83 24.08 7.52
CA ASP A 180 5.74 23.89 8.64
C ASP A 180 5.97 22.40 8.89
N PHE A 181 4.91 21.58 8.82
CA PHE A 181 5.04 20.12 8.88
C PHE A 181 5.94 19.58 7.77
N ALA A 182 5.79 20.04 6.53
CA ALA A 182 6.62 19.59 5.41
C ALA A 182 8.13 19.88 5.60
N LYS A 183 8.48 20.87 6.44
CA LYS A 183 9.87 21.18 6.80
C LYS A 183 10.38 20.39 7.99
N LYS A 184 9.51 20.15 8.99
CA LYS A 184 9.87 19.53 10.27
C LYS A 184 9.65 18.01 10.29
N GLY A 185 8.62 17.51 9.62
CA GLY A 185 8.19 16.11 9.63
C GLY A 185 7.39 15.70 10.88
N THR A 186 7.05 16.64 11.76
CA THR A 186 6.30 16.38 13.00
C THR A 186 5.25 17.46 13.26
N CYS A 187 4.23 17.10 14.07
CA CYS A 187 3.16 18.05 14.46
C CYS A 187 3.50 18.89 15.72
N ASP A 188 4.72 18.78 16.23
CA ASP A 188 5.20 19.48 17.42
C ASP A 188 5.86 20.82 17.10
#